data_d5e96ae76e7e950ef066090fddd2308a
#
_entry.id   d5e96ae76e7e950ef066090fddd2308a
#
_cell.length_a   1.000
_cell.length_b   1.000
_cell.length_c   1.000
_cell.angle_alpha   90.00
_cell.angle_beta   90.00
_cell.angle_gamma   90.00
#
_symmetry.space_group_name_H-M   'P 1'
#
loop_
_entity.id
_entity.type
_entity.pdbx_description
1 polymer ?
#
loop_
_entity_poly.entity_id
_entity_poly.type
_entity_poly.pdbx_seq_one_letter_code
_entity_poly.pdbx_strand_id
1 'polypeptide(L)'
;MQSISAAQAKLLLIDRVRDLAYLHSPNDLFTLASGRESPHFFDMKPVMMNPECAHLLGVLIHDKIVDIGGVDAVGGLELGAVPLTAIAIAKAGKGSEIRGFMVRKEP
;
A
#
# COMPACT_ATOMS: atom_id res chain seq x y z
N MET A 1 20.37 -12.32 5.60
CA MET A 1 19.80 -11.09 5.01
C MET A 1 19.45 -10.12 6.12
N GLN A 2 19.95 -8.90 6.04
CA GLN A 2 19.64 -7.91 7.07
C GLN A 2 18.21 -7.41 6.93
N SER A 3 17.53 -7.27 8.07
CA SER A 3 16.22 -6.67 8.11
C SER A 3 16.33 -5.17 7.87
N ILE A 4 15.40 -4.63 7.07
CA ILE A 4 15.32 -3.19 6.86
C ILE A 4 14.41 -2.58 7.93
N SER A 5 14.79 -1.41 8.45
CA SER A 5 13.95 -0.68 9.41
C SER A 5 12.76 -0.01 8.70
N ALA A 6 11.71 0.30 9.46
CA ALA A 6 10.56 1.02 8.93
C ALA A 6 10.98 2.40 8.38
N ALA A 7 11.88 3.11 9.06
CA ALA A 7 12.37 4.40 8.59
C ALA A 7 13.10 4.29 7.25
N GLN A 8 13.96 3.28 7.09
CA GLN A 8 14.66 3.03 5.84
C GLN A 8 13.69 2.63 4.72
N ALA A 9 12.73 1.75 5.04
CA ALA A 9 11.71 1.32 4.09
C ALA A 9 10.89 2.50 3.58
N LYS A 10 10.52 3.41 4.47
CA LYS A 10 9.76 4.62 4.10
C LYS A 10 10.53 5.49 3.10
N LEU A 11 11.81 5.75 3.35
CA LEU A 11 12.64 6.57 2.46
C LEU A 11 12.78 5.93 1.08
N LEU A 12 13.04 4.64 1.03
CA LEU A 12 13.15 3.91 -0.24
C LEU A 12 11.81 3.90 -0.99
N LEU A 13 10.72 3.69 -0.27
CA LEU A 13 9.39 3.64 -0.88
C LEU A 13 8.97 5.00 -1.46
N ILE A 14 9.30 6.10 -0.79
CA ILE A 14 9.04 7.44 -1.31
C ILE A 14 9.69 7.61 -2.68
N ASP A 15 10.95 7.19 -2.82
CA ASP A 15 11.66 7.29 -4.10
C ASP A 15 10.97 6.43 -5.18
N ARG A 16 10.55 5.20 -4.82
CA ARG A 16 9.89 4.31 -5.76
C ARG A 16 8.51 4.83 -6.17
N VAL A 17 7.76 5.40 -5.24
CA VAL A 17 6.44 6.00 -5.53
C VAL A 17 6.60 7.16 -6.50
N ARG A 18 7.59 8.03 -6.28
CA ARG A 18 7.89 9.12 -7.20
C ARG A 18 8.18 8.59 -8.61
N ASP A 19 8.99 7.53 -8.72
CA ASP A 19 9.45 7.03 -10.01
C ASP A 19 8.42 6.15 -10.72
N LEU A 20 7.60 5.40 -9.98
CA LEU A 20 6.72 4.38 -10.54
C LEU A 20 5.24 4.75 -10.52
N ALA A 21 4.80 5.56 -9.57
CA ALA A 21 3.38 5.80 -9.31
C ALA A 21 2.93 7.22 -9.62
N TYR A 22 3.81 8.19 -9.39
CA TYR A 22 3.44 9.60 -9.52
C TYR A 22 3.39 10.00 -10.99
N LEU A 23 2.25 10.56 -11.39
CA LEU A 23 2.00 11.07 -12.73
C LEU A 23 1.71 12.56 -12.65
N HIS A 24 2.32 13.33 -13.54
CA HIS A 24 2.12 14.77 -13.64
C HIS A 24 1.80 15.14 -15.08
N SER A 25 0.66 15.76 -15.30
CA SER A 25 0.22 16.22 -16.61
C SER A 25 -0.42 17.59 -16.49
N PRO A 26 0.37 18.67 -16.70
CA PRO A 26 -0.16 20.04 -16.52
C PRO A 26 -1.16 20.45 -17.61
N ASN A 27 -1.11 19.80 -18.78
CA ASN A 27 -1.96 20.15 -19.93
C ASN A 27 -3.22 19.30 -20.04
N ASP A 28 -3.14 18.03 -19.58
CA ASP A 28 -4.26 17.09 -19.62
C ASP A 28 -4.54 16.62 -18.20
N LEU A 29 -5.48 17.31 -17.54
CA LEU A 29 -5.77 17.05 -16.13
C LEU A 29 -6.39 15.67 -15.92
N PHE A 30 -6.02 15.05 -14.81
CA PHE A 30 -6.64 13.80 -14.35
C PHE A 30 -7.94 14.10 -13.62
N THR A 31 -8.98 13.31 -13.87
CA THR A 31 -10.21 13.37 -13.10
C THR A 31 -10.12 12.40 -11.92
N LEU A 32 -10.17 12.94 -10.72
CA LEU A 32 -10.09 12.15 -9.49
C LEU A 32 -11.43 11.51 -9.16
N ALA A 33 -11.43 10.54 -8.25
CA ALA A 33 -12.65 9.87 -7.79
C ALA A 33 -13.69 10.85 -7.22
N SER A 34 -13.22 11.97 -6.65
CA SER A 34 -14.08 13.04 -6.13
C SER A 34 -14.79 13.86 -7.23
N GLY A 35 -14.41 13.66 -8.50
CA GLY A 35 -14.85 14.48 -9.63
C GLY A 35 -13.99 15.71 -9.85
N ARG A 36 -13.06 16.02 -8.96
CA ARG A 36 -12.13 17.14 -9.14
C ARG A 36 -11.06 16.80 -10.16
N GLU A 37 -10.58 17.82 -10.86
CA GLU A 37 -9.46 17.68 -11.79
C GLU A 37 -8.16 18.08 -11.10
N SER A 38 -7.07 17.38 -11.46
CA SER A 38 -5.74 17.64 -10.90
C SER A 38 -4.68 17.36 -11.95
N PRO A 39 -3.59 18.16 -12.00
CA PRO A 39 -2.43 17.82 -12.82
C PRO A 39 -1.61 16.68 -12.22
N HIS A 40 -1.96 16.19 -11.04
CA HIS A 40 -1.26 15.15 -10.31
C HIS A 40 -2.15 13.92 -10.10
N PHE A 41 -1.56 12.74 -10.22
CA PHE A 41 -2.23 11.48 -9.94
C PHE A 41 -1.22 10.45 -9.44
N PHE A 42 -1.65 9.59 -8.52
CA PHE A 42 -0.85 8.47 -8.05
C PHE A 42 -1.50 7.16 -8.50
N ASP A 43 -0.84 6.44 -9.39
CA ASP A 43 -1.22 5.08 -9.75
C ASP A 43 -0.32 4.12 -8.99
N MET A 44 -0.85 3.53 -7.92
CA MET A 44 -0.08 2.69 -7.02
C MET A 44 0.09 1.24 -7.52
N LYS A 45 -0.59 0.86 -8.59
CA LYS A 45 -0.50 -0.52 -9.10
C LYS A 45 0.93 -0.95 -9.43
N PRO A 46 1.75 -0.14 -10.13
CA PRO A 46 3.14 -0.54 -10.40
C PRO A 46 3.98 -0.70 -9.13
N VAL A 47 3.63 0.02 -8.06
CA VAL A 47 4.31 -0.10 -6.77
C VAL A 47 3.89 -1.39 -6.07
N MET A 48 2.58 -1.62 -5.94
CA MET A 48 2.06 -2.80 -5.25
C MET A 48 2.44 -4.11 -5.94
N MET A 49 2.63 -4.08 -7.25
CA MET A 49 2.96 -5.26 -8.06
C MET A 49 4.47 -5.44 -8.27
N ASN A 50 5.29 -4.59 -7.68
CA ASN A 50 6.74 -4.68 -7.76
C ASN A 50 7.27 -5.42 -6.52
N PRO A 51 8.13 -6.45 -6.67
CA PRO A 51 8.59 -7.25 -5.53
C PRO A 51 9.29 -6.44 -4.44
N GLU A 52 10.18 -5.53 -4.82
CA GLU A 52 10.88 -4.67 -3.84
C GLU A 52 9.87 -3.78 -3.10
N CYS A 53 8.99 -3.11 -3.84
CA CYS A 53 8.01 -2.21 -3.26
C CYS A 53 6.99 -2.94 -2.39
N ALA A 54 6.55 -4.12 -2.80
CA ALA A 54 5.66 -4.94 -2.00
C ALA A 54 6.31 -5.31 -0.66
N HIS A 55 7.59 -5.66 -0.68
CA HIS A 55 8.34 -5.92 0.54
C HIS A 55 8.41 -4.68 1.45
N LEU A 56 8.72 -3.51 0.88
CA LEU A 56 8.79 -2.25 1.63
C LEU A 56 7.42 -1.88 2.23
N LEU A 57 6.36 -2.03 1.46
CA LEU A 57 4.99 -1.83 1.96
C LEU A 57 4.68 -2.78 3.11
N GLY A 58 5.08 -4.04 3.01
CA GLY A 58 4.90 -5.01 4.07
C GLY A 58 5.60 -4.59 5.36
N VAL A 59 6.82 -4.11 5.27
CA VAL A 59 7.59 -3.61 6.42
C VAL A 59 6.84 -2.45 7.10
N LEU A 60 6.37 -1.47 6.32
CA LEU A 60 5.68 -0.31 6.85
C LEU A 60 4.34 -0.65 7.47
N ILE A 61 3.54 -1.48 6.79
CA ILE A 61 2.23 -1.89 7.29
C ILE A 61 2.41 -2.70 8.58
N HIS A 62 3.36 -3.63 8.61
CA HIS A 62 3.62 -4.45 9.79
C HIS A 62 4.07 -3.60 10.98
N ASP A 63 4.96 -2.63 10.75
CA ASP A 63 5.39 -1.69 11.77
C ASP A 63 4.20 -0.95 12.38
N LYS A 64 3.26 -0.51 11.53
CA LYS A 64 2.05 0.19 11.97
C LYS A 64 1.12 -0.71 12.76
N ILE A 65 0.96 -1.96 12.33
CA ILE A 65 0.14 -2.95 13.03
C ILE A 65 0.69 -3.19 14.45
N VAL A 66 2.00 -3.36 14.58
CA VAL A 66 2.66 -3.55 15.87
C VAL A 66 2.50 -2.31 16.75
N ASP A 67 2.66 -1.13 16.17
CA ASP A 67 2.54 0.15 16.89
C ASP A 67 1.12 0.35 17.46
N ILE A 68 0.09 0.04 16.68
CA ILE A 68 -1.30 0.13 17.12
C ILE A 68 -1.57 -0.88 18.25
N GLY A 69 -1.10 -2.09 18.10
CA GLY A 69 -1.31 -3.19 19.05
C GLY A 69 -2.72 -3.77 19.00
N GLY A 70 -2.86 -5.05 19.32
CA GLY A 70 -4.16 -5.71 19.42
C GLY A 70 -4.95 -5.80 18.13
N VAL A 71 -4.28 -5.75 16.97
CA VAL A 71 -4.95 -5.84 15.66
C VAL A 71 -5.29 -7.29 15.36
N ASP A 72 -6.58 -7.57 15.12
CA ASP A 72 -7.08 -8.91 14.81
C ASP A 72 -7.35 -9.09 13.31
N ALA A 73 -7.62 -8.00 12.59
CA ALA A 73 -7.96 -8.06 11.18
C ALA A 73 -7.51 -6.81 10.44
N VAL A 74 -7.22 -6.98 9.16
CA VAL A 74 -6.87 -5.89 8.25
C VAL A 74 -7.67 -6.04 6.96
N GLY A 75 -8.03 -4.92 6.35
CA GLY A 75 -8.77 -4.96 5.10
C GLY A 75 -9.11 -3.59 4.58
N GLY A 76 -9.88 -3.56 3.54
CA GLY A 76 -10.31 -2.31 2.94
C GLY A 76 -11.17 -2.51 1.71
N LEU A 77 -11.47 -1.40 1.08
CA LEU A 77 -12.38 -1.37 -0.07
C LEU A 77 -11.73 -1.97 -1.31
N GLU A 78 -12.45 -2.85 -1.98
CA GLU A 78 -12.01 -3.38 -3.27
C GLU A 78 -11.94 -2.24 -4.31
N LEU A 79 -11.08 -2.31 -5.35
CA LEU A 79 -10.10 -3.38 -5.54
C LEU A 79 -8.73 -2.98 -4.95
N GLY A 80 -8.51 -1.67 -4.79
CA GLY A 80 -7.20 -1.12 -4.45
C GLY A 80 -6.61 -1.63 -3.14
N ALA A 81 -7.44 -1.95 -2.15
CA ALA A 81 -6.96 -2.44 -0.87
C ALA A 81 -6.60 -3.93 -0.88
N VAL A 82 -7.01 -4.69 -1.90
CA VAL A 82 -6.77 -6.14 -1.94
C VAL A 82 -5.28 -6.49 -1.95
N PRO A 83 -4.44 -5.91 -2.82
CA PRO A 83 -3.00 -6.21 -2.79
C PRO A 83 -2.36 -5.84 -1.47
N LEU A 84 -2.74 -4.69 -0.88
CA LEU A 84 -2.18 -4.23 0.39
C LEU A 84 -2.56 -5.16 1.54
N THR A 85 -3.79 -5.67 1.53
CA THR A 85 -4.26 -6.64 2.52
C THR A 85 -3.46 -7.93 2.42
N ALA A 86 -3.26 -8.45 1.21
CA ALA A 86 -2.45 -9.66 0.99
C ALA A 86 -1.01 -9.47 1.46
N ILE A 87 -0.42 -8.31 1.18
CA ILE A 87 0.93 -7.97 1.63
C ILE A 87 1.00 -7.96 3.15
N ALA A 88 0.02 -7.35 3.82
CA ALA A 88 -0.04 -7.29 5.28
C ALA A 88 -0.12 -8.69 5.90
N ILE A 89 -0.97 -9.55 5.36
CA ILE A 89 -1.15 -10.93 5.83
C ILE A 89 0.14 -11.74 5.63
N ALA A 90 0.75 -11.63 4.46
CA ALA A 90 1.99 -12.35 4.17
C ALA A 90 3.12 -11.92 5.11
N LYS A 91 3.22 -10.63 5.39
CA LYS A 91 4.26 -10.10 6.29
C LYS A 91 4.04 -10.51 7.74
N ALA A 92 2.77 -10.60 8.18
CA ALA A 92 2.45 -11.04 9.54
C ALA A 92 2.96 -12.45 9.82
N GLY A 93 2.95 -13.29 8.79
CA GLY A 93 3.59 -14.59 8.86
C GLY A 93 2.69 -15.72 9.32
N LYS A 94 3.20 -16.93 9.13
CA LYS A 94 2.47 -18.19 9.32
C LYS A 94 1.88 -18.37 10.72
N GLY A 95 2.56 -17.86 11.75
CA GLY A 95 2.12 -17.98 13.15
C GLY A 95 1.13 -16.91 13.60
N SER A 96 0.84 -15.93 12.75
CA SER A 96 -0.07 -14.84 13.10
C SER A 96 -1.53 -15.26 13.03
N GLU A 97 -2.35 -14.69 13.93
CA GLU A 97 -3.80 -14.88 13.91
C GLU A 97 -4.53 -13.74 13.17
N ILE A 98 -3.80 -12.77 12.64
CA ILE A 98 -4.40 -11.65 11.89
C ILE A 98 -5.06 -12.19 10.62
N ARG A 99 -6.31 -11.81 10.39
CA ARG A 99 -7.07 -12.19 9.21
C ARG A 99 -7.28 -11.00 8.29
N GLY A 100 -7.45 -11.28 7.01
CA GLY A 100 -7.78 -10.27 6.02
C GLY A 100 -9.26 -10.28 5.68
N PHE A 101 -9.79 -9.13 5.28
CA PHE A 101 -11.14 -9.02 4.76
C PHE A 101 -11.18 -7.99 3.63
N MET A 102 -12.23 -8.06 2.82
CA MET A 102 -12.45 -7.11 1.74
C MET A 102 -13.84 -6.50 1.88
N VAL A 103 -13.92 -5.21 1.61
CA VAL A 103 -15.19 -4.50 1.57
C VAL A 103 -15.55 -4.31 0.11
N ARG A 104 -16.68 -4.85 -0.31
CA ARG A 104 -17.16 -4.73 -1.68
C ARG A 104 -17.90 -3.41 -1.86
N LYS A 105 -17.74 -2.79 -3.03
CA LYS A 105 -18.45 -1.54 -3.33
C LYS A 105 -19.96 -1.74 -3.42
N GLU A 106 -20.37 -2.91 -3.93
CA GLU A 106 -21.77 -3.27 -4.07
C GLU A 106 -21.97 -4.70 -3.57
N PRO A 107 -23.12 -4.97 -2.97
CA PRO A 107 -23.45 -6.30 -2.46
C PRO A 107 -23.45 -7.37 -3.53
#